data_ee1497d8a0f656833722344a7873258b
#
_entry.id   ee1497d8a0f656833722344a7873258b
#
_cell.length_a   1.000
_cell.length_b   1.000
_cell.length_c   1.000
_cell.angle_alpha   90.00
_cell.angle_beta   90.00
_cell.angle_gamma   90.00
#
_symmetry.space_group_name_H-M   'P 1'
#
loop_
_entity.id
_entity.type
_entity.pdbx_description
1 polymer ?
#
loop_
_entity_poly.entity_id
_entity_poly.type
_entity_poly.pdbx_seq_one_letter_code
_entity_poly.pdbx_strand_id
1 'polypeptide(L)'
;FFMGIMAGVCIALGAQSSNVAMHDISNVGLARLVAGCVFPVGLMMIVFIGGELFTGDCMMTMACIKRKISVASLIRTLVIVYFGNMVGAVALAYLVYLSGQYNYTNGALGAFTIKVALGKVSLSFLPALISGILCNILVCAAVLMASTAKDIAGKSLAIFFPIMAFVVSGFEHCVANMYYIPAGIFASMNA
;
A
#
# COMPACT_ATOMS: atom_id res chain seq x y z
N PHE A 1 -5.78 -11.18 -12.72
CA PHE A 1 -6.16 -11.49 -11.33
C PHE A 1 -4.97 -11.96 -10.48
N PHE A 2 -4.20 -12.99 -10.90
CA PHE A 2 -3.04 -13.48 -10.14
C PHE A 2 -1.97 -12.40 -9.91
N MET A 3 -1.64 -11.59 -10.91
CA MET A 3 -0.72 -10.45 -10.74
C MET A 3 -1.25 -9.40 -9.78
N GLY A 4 -2.59 -9.26 -9.68
CA GLY A 4 -3.21 -8.43 -8.65
C GLY A 4 -3.04 -9.01 -7.24
N ILE A 5 -3.19 -10.33 -7.06
CA ILE A 5 -2.93 -10.98 -5.75
C ILE A 5 -1.47 -10.73 -5.33
N MET A 6 -0.52 -10.94 -6.24
CA MET A 6 0.90 -10.69 -5.97
C MET A 6 1.16 -9.23 -5.56
N ALA A 7 0.55 -8.27 -6.26
CA ALA A 7 0.69 -6.87 -5.92
C ALA A 7 0.10 -6.54 -4.53
N GLY A 8 -1.05 -7.12 -4.19
CA GLY A 8 -1.64 -7.00 -2.85
C GLY A 8 -0.71 -7.51 -1.75
N VAL A 9 -0.09 -8.67 -1.95
CA VAL A 9 0.93 -9.22 -1.04
C VAL A 9 2.13 -8.28 -0.92
N CYS A 10 2.65 -7.74 -2.03
CA CYS A 10 3.81 -6.85 -2.02
C CYS A 10 3.52 -5.55 -1.24
N ILE A 11 2.37 -4.90 -1.47
CA ILE A 11 1.99 -3.70 -0.70
C ILE A 11 1.80 -4.05 0.78
N ALA A 12 1.19 -5.17 1.08
CA ALA A 12 0.98 -5.62 2.46
C ALA A 12 2.31 -5.90 3.19
N LEU A 13 3.32 -6.46 2.50
CA LEU A 13 4.68 -6.61 3.04
C LEU A 13 5.32 -5.25 3.35
N GLY A 14 5.21 -4.29 2.44
CA GLY A 14 5.68 -2.91 2.69
C GLY A 14 4.97 -2.27 3.88
N ALA A 15 3.65 -2.46 4.00
CA ALA A 15 2.84 -1.95 5.10
C ALA A 15 3.21 -2.59 6.44
N GLN A 16 3.37 -3.92 6.49
CA GLN A 16 3.78 -4.62 7.70
C GLN A 16 5.18 -4.23 8.14
N SER A 17 6.13 -4.21 7.21
CA SER A 17 7.51 -3.80 7.49
C SER A 17 7.57 -2.38 8.07
N SER A 18 6.73 -1.47 7.56
CA SER A 18 6.60 -0.11 8.09
C SER A 18 6.02 -0.10 9.51
N ASN A 19 4.98 -0.90 9.78
CA ASN A 19 4.42 -1.02 11.13
C ASN A 19 5.46 -1.53 12.12
N VAL A 20 6.21 -2.58 11.74
CA VAL A 20 7.29 -3.12 12.57
C VAL A 20 8.38 -2.07 12.81
N ALA A 21 8.75 -1.31 11.79
CA ALA A 21 9.82 -0.32 11.90
C ALA A 21 9.45 0.90 12.78
N MET A 22 8.16 1.26 12.82
CA MET A 22 7.73 2.51 13.48
C MET A 22 7.01 2.31 14.82
N HIS A 23 6.59 1.08 15.21
CA HIS A 23 5.65 0.83 16.31
C HIS A 23 6.13 1.33 17.69
N ASP A 24 7.44 1.35 17.94
CA ASP A 24 8.03 1.74 19.21
C ASP A 24 8.79 3.09 19.16
N ILE A 25 8.60 3.86 18.08
CA ILE A 25 9.22 5.19 17.96
C ILE A 25 8.27 6.24 18.49
N SER A 26 8.61 6.85 19.63
CA SER A 26 7.79 7.87 20.30
C SER A 26 7.70 9.19 19.51
N ASN A 27 8.76 9.58 18.79
CA ASN A 27 8.76 10.77 17.95
C ASN A 27 7.99 10.53 16.66
N VAL A 28 6.83 11.17 16.51
CA VAL A 28 5.92 10.97 15.36
C VAL A 28 6.58 11.30 14.02
N GLY A 29 7.40 12.36 13.94
CA GLY A 29 8.10 12.73 12.72
C GLY A 29 9.11 11.66 12.30
N LEU A 30 9.91 11.17 13.26
CA LEU A 30 10.88 10.12 13.02
C LEU A 30 10.18 8.80 12.65
N ALA A 31 9.12 8.44 13.37
CA ALA A 31 8.33 7.24 13.07
C ALA A 31 7.80 7.25 11.62
N ARG A 32 7.22 8.38 11.19
CA ARG A 32 6.75 8.53 9.80
C ARG A 32 7.87 8.50 8.78
N LEU A 33 9.02 9.12 9.07
CA LEU A 33 10.18 9.08 8.20
C LEU A 33 10.68 7.65 8.01
N VAL A 34 10.85 6.91 9.10
CA VAL A 34 11.28 5.51 9.06
C VAL A 34 10.27 4.65 8.29
N ALA A 35 8.98 4.80 8.54
CA ALA A 35 7.93 4.11 7.78
C ALA A 35 8.01 4.46 6.28
N GLY A 36 8.23 5.73 5.96
CA GLY A 36 8.39 6.21 4.58
C GLY A 36 9.62 5.66 3.88
N CYS A 37 10.69 5.39 4.61
CA CYS A 37 11.89 4.75 4.05
C CYS A 37 11.70 3.24 3.76
N VAL A 38 10.83 2.57 4.52
CA VAL A 38 10.62 1.12 4.40
C VAL A 38 9.49 0.76 3.42
N PHE A 39 8.38 1.47 3.47
CA PHE A 39 7.18 1.17 2.68
C PHE A 39 7.42 1.08 1.15
N PRO A 40 8.29 1.91 0.52
CA PRO A 40 8.50 1.88 -0.93
C PRO A 40 8.91 0.53 -1.50
N VAL A 41 9.47 -0.37 -0.69
CA VAL A 41 9.83 -1.74 -1.11
C VAL A 41 8.63 -2.47 -1.71
N GLY A 42 7.42 -2.23 -1.22
CA GLY A 42 6.20 -2.82 -1.73
C GLY A 42 5.97 -2.49 -3.21
N LEU A 43 6.03 -1.21 -3.59
CA LEU A 43 5.87 -0.81 -4.99
C LEU A 43 7.08 -1.18 -5.85
N MET A 44 8.29 -1.17 -5.29
CA MET A 44 9.49 -1.66 -6.02
C MET A 44 9.31 -3.11 -6.43
N MET A 45 8.91 -4.00 -5.52
CA MET A 45 8.64 -5.39 -5.85
C MET A 45 7.59 -5.52 -6.95
N ILE A 46 6.49 -4.78 -6.88
CA ILE A 46 5.43 -4.80 -7.89
C ILE A 46 5.99 -4.45 -9.28
N VAL A 47 6.73 -3.35 -9.38
CA VAL A 47 7.26 -2.86 -10.67
C VAL A 47 8.29 -3.83 -11.26
N PHE A 48 9.12 -4.47 -10.43
CA PHE A 48 10.13 -5.41 -10.91
C PHE A 48 9.57 -6.81 -11.24
N ILE A 49 8.52 -7.23 -10.54
CA ILE A 49 7.86 -8.54 -10.78
C ILE A 49 6.81 -8.43 -11.90
N GLY A 50 6.32 -7.22 -12.21
CA GLY A 50 5.24 -6.99 -13.16
C GLY A 50 3.86 -7.22 -12.53
N GLY A 51 3.70 -6.91 -11.24
CA GLY A 51 2.42 -7.00 -10.54
C GLY A 51 1.44 -5.91 -10.98
N GLU A 52 0.14 -6.22 -10.91
CA GLU A 52 -0.95 -5.29 -11.25
C GLU A 52 -1.48 -4.64 -9.96
N LEU A 53 -1.25 -3.34 -9.83
CA LEU A 53 -1.67 -2.56 -8.66
C LEU A 53 -2.79 -1.59 -9.04
N PHE A 54 -3.93 -1.71 -8.38
CA PHE A 54 -5.12 -0.87 -8.64
C PHE A 54 -4.80 0.63 -8.73
N THR A 55 -4.00 1.15 -7.80
CA THR A 55 -3.61 2.57 -7.77
C THR A 55 -2.70 2.97 -8.94
N GLY A 56 -1.81 2.08 -9.39
CA GLY A 56 -0.98 2.28 -10.57
C GLY A 56 -1.78 2.13 -11.87
N ASP A 57 -2.69 1.17 -11.91
CA ASP A 57 -3.54 0.91 -13.09
C ASP A 57 -4.55 2.04 -13.36
N CYS A 58 -4.78 2.94 -12.40
CA CYS A 58 -5.50 4.19 -12.65
C CYS A 58 -4.89 5.00 -13.81
N MET A 59 -3.60 4.84 -14.13
CA MET A 59 -2.95 5.45 -15.29
C MET A 59 -3.51 4.97 -16.63
N MET A 60 -4.21 3.82 -16.66
CA MET A 60 -4.91 3.35 -17.87
C MET A 60 -5.98 4.34 -18.35
N THR A 61 -6.43 5.27 -17.48
CA THR A 61 -7.32 6.37 -17.86
C THR A 61 -6.73 7.22 -19.00
N MET A 62 -5.41 7.40 -19.07
CA MET A 62 -4.75 8.10 -20.17
C MET A 62 -4.93 7.38 -21.52
N ALA A 63 -4.87 6.04 -21.51
CA ALA A 63 -5.12 5.25 -22.72
C ALA A 63 -6.60 5.29 -23.12
N CYS A 64 -7.50 5.35 -22.14
CA CYS A 64 -8.94 5.50 -22.37
C CYS A 64 -9.27 6.87 -22.98
N ILE A 65 -8.70 7.96 -22.46
CA ILE A 65 -8.87 9.32 -23.01
C ILE A 65 -8.33 9.38 -24.45
N LYS A 66 -7.20 8.71 -24.73
CA LYS A 66 -6.66 8.58 -26.09
C LYS A 66 -7.42 7.58 -26.98
N ARG A 67 -8.55 7.04 -26.52
CA ARG A 67 -9.40 6.06 -27.23
C ARG A 67 -8.65 4.78 -27.67
N LYS A 68 -7.56 4.43 -26.98
CA LYS A 68 -6.81 3.18 -27.23
C LYS A 68 -7.45 1.97 -26.55
N ILE A 69 -8.22 2.19 -25.49
CA ILE A 69 -9.02 1.18 -24.80
C ILE A 69 -10.41 1.73 -24.52
N SER A 70 -11.40 0.85 -24.38
CA SER A 70 -12.77 1.25 -24.03
C SER A 70 -12.91 1.51 -22.52
N VAL A 71 -13.89 2.34 -22.13
CA VAL A 71 -14.24 2.56 -20.74
C VAL A 71 -14.62 1.26 -20.04
N ALA A 72 -15.37 0.38 -20.72
CA ALA A 72 -15.74 -0.92 -20.17
C ALA A 72 -14.50 -1.80 -19.87
N SER A 73 -13.49 -1.79 -20.74
CA SER A 73 -12.23 -2.49 -20.50
C SER A 73 -11.48 -1.92 -19.30
N LEU A 74 -11.41 -0.59 -19.19
CA LEU A 74 -10.79 0.09 -18.04
C LEU A 74 -11.46 -0.33 -16.72
N ILE A 75 -12.80 -0.19 -16.63
CA ILE A 75 -13.54 -0.53 -15.41
C ILE A 75 -13.37 -2.02 -15.07
N ARG A 76 -13.49 -2.91 -16.05
CA ARG A 76 -13.30 -4.35 -15.85
C ARG A 76 -11.92 -4.66 -15.26
N THR A 77 -10.86 -4.08 -15.82
CA THR A 77 -9.49 -4.29 -15.33
C THR A 77 -9.34 -3.79 -13.90
N LEU A 78 -9.76 -2.55 -13.63
CA LEU A 78 -9.67 -1.96 -12.30
C LEU A 78 -10.42 -2.79 -11.24
N VAL A 79 -11.62 -3.30 -11.55
CA VAL A 79 -12.40 -4.15 -10.64
C VAL A 79 -11.67 -5.48 -10.37
N ILE A 80 -11.17 -6.15 -11.41
CA ILE A 80 -10.46 -7.43 -11.27
C ILE A 80 -9.18 -7.26 -10.44
N VAL A 81 -8.42 -6.19 -10.69
CA VAL A 81 -7.17 -5.91 -9.97
C VAL A 81 -7.46 -5.52 -8.52
N TYR A 82 -8.50 -4.69 -8.28
CA TYR A 82 -8.92 -4.30 -6.93
C TYR A 82 -9.20 -5.52 -6.04
N PHE A 83 -10.02 -6.46 -6.53
CA PHE A 83 -10.29 -7.69 -5.77
C PHE A 83 -9.08 -8.61 -5.68
N GLY A 84 -8.22 -8.66 -6.70
CA GLY A 84 -6.94 -9.38 -6.62
C GLY A 84 -6.06 -8.82 -5.51
N ASN A 85 -5.85 -7.49 -5.48
CA ASN A 85 -5.07 -6.83 -4.43
C ASN A 85 -5.66 -7.09 -3.04
N MET A 86 -6.99 -7.05 -2.90
CA MET A 86 -7.66 -7.32 -1.63
C MET A 86 -7.39 -8.76 -1.14
N VAL A 87 -7.52 -9.76 -2.01
CA VAL A 87 -7.24 -11.16 -1.65
C VAL A 87 -5.80 -11.31 -1.18
N GLY A 88 -4.82 -10.74 -1.90
CA GLY A 88 -3.41 -10.80 -1.53
C GLY A 88 -3.10 -10.12 -0.19
N ALA A 89 -3.67 -8.93 0.02
CA ALA A 89 -3.44 -8.16 1.25
C ALA A 89 -4.05 -8.84 2.49
N VAL A 90 -5.29 -9.36 2.38
CA VAL A 90 -5.96 -10.09 3.47
C VAL A 90 -5.24 -11.40 3.77
N ALA A 91 -4.82 -12.14 2.74
CA ALA A 91 -4.07 -13.38 2.91
C ALA A 91 -2.75 -13.13 3.67
N LEU A 92 -2.01 -12.06 3.33
CA LEU A 92 -0.80 -11.72 4.07
C LEU A 92 -1.10 -11.29 5.51
N ALA A 93 -2.15 -10.51 5.75
CA ALA A 93 -2.54 -10.14 7.10
C ALA A 93 -2.81 -11.37 7.98
N TYR A 94 -3.47 -12.39 7.40
CA TYR A 94 -3.71 -13.66 8.08
C TYR A 94 -2.41 -14.46 8.32
N LEU A 95 -1.48 -14.50 7.35
CA LEU A 95 -0.18 -15.16 7.51
C LEU A 95 0.68 -14.48 8.59
N VAL A 96 0.65 -13.15 8.67
CA VAL A 96 1.32 -12.39 9.75
C VAL A 96 0.72 -12.73 11.11
N TYR A 97 -0.61 -12.88 11.21
CA TYR A 97 -1.28 -13.36 12.41
C TYR A 97 -0.78 -14.77 12.82
N LEU A 98 -0.79 -15.71 11.88
CA LEU A 98 -0.34 -17.10 12.14
C LEU A 98 1.15 -17.18 12.51
N SER A 99 1.97 -16.24 12.04
CA SER A 99 3.40 -16.18 12.41
C SER A 99 3.65 -15.78 13.87
N GLY A 100 2.62 -15.32 14.59
CA GLY A 100 2.74 -14.82 15.96
C GLY A 100 3.42 -13.45 16.08
N GLN A 101 3.65 -12.74 14.96
CA GLN A 101 4.42 -11.49 14.95
C GLN A 101 3.76 -10.38 15.77
N TYR A 102 2.43 -10.40 15.97
CA TYR A 102 1.75 -9.41 16.81
C TYR A 102 2.14 -9.46 18.29
N ASN A 103 2.76 -10.56 18.75
CA ASN A 103 3.32 -10.67 20.09
C ASN A 103 4.69 -9.99 20.23
N TYR A 104 5.26 -9.49 19.11
CA TYR A 104 6.54 -8.80 19.11
C TYR A 104 6.53 -7.62 20.07
N THR A 105 7.65 -7.39 20.79
CA THR A 105 7.80 -6.35 21.82
C THR A 105 6.71 -6.45 22.92
N ASN A 106 6.49 -7.67 23.45
CA ASN A 106 5.47 -7.95 24.46
C ASN A 106 4.05 -7.49 24.07
N GLY A 107 3.68 -7.70 22.80
CA GLY A 107 2.37 -7.33 22.26
C GLY A 107 2.24 -5.85 21.79
N ALA A 108 3.29 -5.03 21.93
CA ALA A 108 3.24 -3.63 21.53
C ALA A 108 2.98 -3.47 20.03
N LEU A 109 3.51 -4.34 19.18
CA LEU A 109 3.23 -4.32 17.74
C LEU A 109 1.75 -4.61 17.45
N GLY A 110 1.14 -5.57 18.14
CA GLY A 110 -0.30 -5.87 18.03
C GLY A 110 -1.16 -4.67 18.40
N ALA A 111 -0.90 -4.07 19.56
CA ALA A 111 -1.59 -2.86 20.03
C ALA A 111 -1.44 -1.70 19.05
N PHE A 112 -0.23 -1.49 18.50
CA PHE A 112 0.03 -0.48 17.47
C PHE A 112 -0.77 -0.76 16.19
N THR A 113 -0.80 -2.02 15.72
CA THR A 113 -1.54 -2.43 14.52
C THR A 113 -3.05 -2.17 14.68
N ILE A 114 -3.62 -2.47 15.84
CA ILE A 114 -5.02 -2.15 16.19
C ILE A 114 -5.25 -0.64 16.12
N LYS A 115 -4.37 0.16 16.73
CA LYS A 115 -4.46 1.63 16.70
C LYS A 115 -4.43 2.18 15.28
N VAL A 116 -3.56 1.65 14.42
CA VAL A 116 -3.51 2.02 12.99
C VAL A 116 -4.83 1.72 12.30
N ALA A 117 -5.37 0.50 12.46
CA ALA A 117 -6.64 0.10 11.86
C ALA A 117 -7.81 0.98 12.31
N LEU A 118 -7.90 1.28 13.61
CA LEU A 118 -8.92 2.18 14.16
C LEU A 118 -8.82 3.58 13.55
N GLY A 119 -7.61 4.11 13.38
CA GLY A 119 -7.39 5.38 12.70
C GLY A 119 -7.90 5.39 11.25
N LYS A 120 -7.76 4.25 10.53
CA LYS A 120 -8.25 4.13 9.14
C LYS A 120 -9.79 4.13 9.06
N VAL A 121 -10.46 3.40 9.93
CA VAL A 121 -11.92 3.28 9.91
C VAL A 121 -12.64 4.48 10.54
N SER A 122 -11.94 5.33 11.28
CA SER A 122 -12.52 6.53 11.89
C SER A 122 -12.61 7.74 10.94
N LEU A 123 -11.98 7.67 9.77
CA LEU A 123 -12.01 8.75 8.79
C LEU A 123 -13.41 8.92 8.21
N SER A 124 -13.90 10.16 8.15
CA SER A 124 -15.10 10.49 7.40
C SER A 124 -14.84 10.46 5.89
N PHE A 125 -15.91 10.32 5.09
CA PHE A 125 -15.80 10.08 3.65
C PHE A 125 -14.95 11.13 2.90
N LEU A 126 -15.20 12.42 3.13
CA LEU A 126 -14.51 13.47 2.36
C LEU A 126 -13.01 13.54 2.65
N PRO A 127 -12.53 13.57 3.91
CA PRO A 127 -11.11 13.46 4.21
C PRO A 127 -10.46 12.19 3.64
N ALA A 128 -11.12 11.03 3.74
CA ALA A 128 -10.61 9.78 3.17
C ALA A 128 -10.47 9.87 1.64
N LEU A 129 -11.47 10.42 0.95
CA LEU A 129 -11.46 10.59 -0.50
C LEU A 129 -10.34 11.54 -0.96
N ILE A 130 -10.24 12.72 -0.36
CA ILE A 130 -9.20 13.69 -0.72
C ILE A 130 -7.81 13.14 -0.44
N SER A 131 -7.62 12.51 0.71
CA SER A 131 -6.36 11.87 1.08
C SER A 131 -5.98 10.75 0.10
N GLY A 132 -6.96 9.95 -0.36
CA GLY A 132 -6.77 8.94 -1.40
C GLY A 132 -6.36 9.54 -2.75
N ILE A 133 -6.95 10.65 -3.15
CA ILE A 133 -6.58 11.38 -4.38
C ILE A 133 -5.12 11.87 -4.28
N LEU A 134 -4.75 12.51 -3.19
CA LEU A 134 -3.38 13.01 -2.97
C LEU A 134 -2.35 11.87 -2.97
N CYS A 135 -2.67 10.75 -2.33
CA CYS A 135 -1.86 9.54 -2.39
C CYS A 135 -1.69 9.05 -3.83
N ASN A 136 -2.80 8.92 -4.58
CA ASN A 136 -2.75 8.34 -5.92
C ASN A 136 -2.02 9.22 -6.94
N ILE A 137 -2.00 10.53 -6.77
CA ILE A 137 -1.14 11.43 -7.56
C ILE A 137 0.33 11.02 -7.41
N LEU A 138 0.80 10.78 -6.18
CA LEU A 138 2.18 10.38 -5.91
C LEU A 138 2.49 8.96 -6.41
N VAL A 139 1.56 8.02 -6.27
CA VAL A 139 1.71 6.65 -6.80
C VAL A 139 1.80 6.66 -8.32
N CYS A 140 0.90 7.35 -9.01
CA CYS A 140 0.93 7.48 -10.46
C CYS A 140 2.22 8.18 -10.93
N ALA A 141 2.67 9.21 -10.24
CA ALA A 141 3.94 9.88 -10.53
C ALA A 141 5.12 8.90 -10.39
N ALA A 142 5.17 8.10 -9.32
CA ALA A 142 6.20 7.08 -9.11
C ALA A 142 6.26 6.07 -10.26
N VAL A 143 5.10 5.54 -10.68
CA VAL A 143 5.02 4.57 -11.78
C VAL A 143 5.44 5.21 -13.10
N LEU A 144 4.99 6.44 -13.37
CA LEU A 144 5.37 7.17 -14.59
C LEU A 144 6.87 7.45 -14.63
N MET A 145 7.47 7.94 -13.55
CA MET A 145 8.90 8.18 -13.44
C MET A 145 9.70 6.88 -13.60
N ALA A 146 9.25 5.78 -12.97
CA ALA A 146 9.88 4.47 -13.10
C ALA A 146 9.85 3.94 -14.54
N SER A 147 8.78 4.24 -15.30
CA SER A 147 8.66 3.83 -16.71
C SER A 147 9.66 4.55 -17.63
N THR A 148 10.15 5.71 -17.23
CA THR A 148 11.16 6.48 -18.00
C THR A 148 12.59 6.11 -17.65
N ALA A 149 12.83 5.51 -16.49
CA ALA A 149 14.15 5.09 -16.03
C ALA A 149 14.65 3.87 -16.81
N LYS A 150 15.95 3.86 -17.15
CA LYS A 150 16.56 2.85 -18.02
C LYS A 150 17.22 1.68 -17.27
N ASP A 151 17.44 1.84 -15.99
CA ASP A 151 18.16 0.87 -15.15
C ASP A 151 17.41 0.63 -13.83
N ILE A 152 17.81 -0.42 -13.10
CA ILE A 152 17.16 -0.83 -11.85
C ILE A 152 17.32 0.23 -10.77
N ALA A 153 18.50 0.85 -10.66
CA ALA A 153 18.77 1.86 -9.62
C ALA A 153 17.92 3.12 -9.86
N GLY A 154 17.88 3.60 -11.11
CA GLY A 154 17.03 4.73 -11.50
C GLY A 154 15.55 4.46 -11.27
N LYS A 155 15.05 3.24 -11.59
CA LYS A 155 13.66 2.84 -11.28
C LYS A 155 13.39 2.84 -9.78
N SER A 156 14.32 2.28 -9.00
CA SER A 156 14.18 2.22 -7.54
C SER A 156 14.10 3.62 -6.93
N LEU A 157 14.96 4.54 -7.33
CA LEU A 157 14.94 5.93 -6.86
C LEU A 157 13.68 6.68 -7.30
N ALA A 158 13.23 6.45 -8.55
CA ALA A 158 12.01 7.04 -9.08
C ALA A 158 10.76 6.61 -8.30
N ILE A 159 10.75 5.39 -7.75
CA ILE A 159 9.68 4.89 -6.90
C ILE A 159 9.85 5.39 -5.46
N PHE A 160 11.08 5.35 -4.94
CA PHE A 160 11.36 5.58 -3.52
C PHE A 160 10.83 6.92 -3.02
N PHE A 161 11.20 8.03 -3.65
CA PHE A 161 10.88 9.36 -3.15
C PHE A 161 9.39 9.71 -3.17
N PRO A 162 8.63 9.49 -4.25
CA PRO A 162 7.19 9.79 -4.22
C PRO A 162 6.42 8.90 -3.24
N ILE A 163 6.81 7.63 -3.11
CA ILE A 163 6.16 6.71 -2.17
C ILE A 163 6.52 7.08 -0.73
N MET A 164 7.77 7.41 -0.44
CA MET A 164 8.18 7.95 0.85
C MET A 164 7.35 9.20 1.19
N ALA A 165 7.19 10.12 0.23
CA ALA A 165 6.47 11.37 0.45
C ALA A 165 5.02 11.12 0.86
N PHE A 166 4.26 10.21 0.20
CA PHE A 166 2.88 9.98 0.62
C PHE A 166 2.77 9.30 2.00
N VAL A 167 3.71 8.40 2.33
CA VAL A 167 3.73 7.73 3.64
C VAL A 167 4.02 8.73 4.75
N VAL A 168 5.03 9.58 4.57
CA VAL A 168 5.39 10.63 5.53
C VAL A 168 4.23 11.61 5.72
N SER A 169 3.55 12.00 4.64
CA SER A 169 2.38 12.88 4.67
C SER A 169 1.15 12.22 5.32
N GLY A 170 1.14 10.89 5.43
CA GLY A 170 0.03 10.14 6.02
C GLY A 170 -1.21 10.08 5.12
N PHE A 171 -1.03 10.16 3.79
CA PHE A 171 -2.12 10.01 2.85
C PHE A 171 -2.65 8.57 2.80
N GLU A 172 -3.94 8.44 2.44
CA GLU A 172 -4.64 7.15 2.46
C GLU A 172 -4.41 6.36 1.16
N HIS A 173 -3.90 5.15 1.30
CA HIS A 173 -3.71 4.24 0.18
C HIS A 173 -4.70 3.07 0.27
N CYS A 174 -5.64 2.97 -0.66
CA CYS A 174 -6.73 1.98 -0.58
C CYS A 174 -6.22 0.54 -0.46
N VAL A 175 -5.20 0.15 -1.24
CA VAL A 175 -4.65 -1.22 -1.17
C VAL A 175 -3.88 -1.46 0.13
N ALA A 176 -3.18 -0.45 0.68
CA ALA A 176 -2.56 -0.58 2.00
C ALA A 176 -3.63 -0.73 3.10
N ASN A 177 -4.78 -0.06 2.97
CA ASN A 177 -5.89 -0.21 3.91
C ASN A 177 -6.53 -1.60 3.85
N MET A 178 -6.47 -2.29 2.69
CA MET A 178 -6.85 -3.70 2.56
C MET A 178 -5.97 -4.64 3.40
N TYR A 179 -4.78 -4.19 3.79
CA TYR A 179 -3.92 -4.87 4.75
C TYR A 179 -4.15 -4.36 6.17
N TYR A 180 -4.06 -3.04 6.42
CA TYR A 180 -4.08 -2.48 7.78
C TYR A 180 -5.36 -2.81 8.54
N ILE A 181 -6.53 -2.77 7.89
CA ILE A 181 -7.81 -3.03 8.55
C ILE A 181 -7.94 -4.50 8.95
N PRO A 182 -7.77 -5.50 8.07
CA PRO A 182 -7.77 -6.90 8.47
C PRO A 182 -6.65 -7.24 9.47
N ALA A 183 -5.46 -6.65 9.32
CA ALA A 183 -4.37 -6.85 10.27
C ALA A 183 -4.74 -6.42 11.70
N GLY A 184 -5.44 -5.28 11.85
CA GLY A 184 -5.95 -4.84 13.13
C GLY A 184 -7.03 -5.78 13.70
N ILE A 185 -7.91 -6.32 12.85
CA ILE A 185 -8.90 -7.33 13.26
C ILE A 185 -8.19 -8.59 13.76
N PHE A 186 -7.23 -9.13 13.01
CA PHE A 186 -6.48 -10.32 13.43
C PHE A 186 -5.62 -10.07 14.67
N ALA A 187 -5.02 -8.89 14.80
CA ALA A 187 -4.26 -8.52 16.00
C ALA A 187 -5.17 -8.48 17.24
N SER A 188 -6.43 -8.03 17.11
CA SER A 188 -7.39 -8.02 18.22
C SER A 188 -7.85 -9.40 18.68
N MET A 189 -7.65 -10.44 17.84
CA MET A 189 -7.94 -11.83 18.24
C MET A 189 -6.83 -12.43 19.13
N ASN A 190 -5.65 -11.80 19.17
CA ASN A 190 -4.53 -12.21 20.00
C ASN A 190 -4.43 -11.42 21.33
N ALA A 191 -5.21 -10.35 21.49
CA ALA A 191 -5.24 -9.51 22.66
C ALA A 191 -6.23 -10.05 23.69
#